data_76769d8885811f5be34b5dbb18f888c8
#
_entry.id   76769d8885811f5be34b5dbb18f888c8
#
_cell.length_a   1.000
_cell.length_b   1.000
_cell.length_c   1.000
_cell.angle_alpha   90.00
_cell.angle_beta   90.00
_cell.angle_gamma   90.00
#
_symmetry.space_group_name_H-M   'P 1'
#
loop_
_entity.id
_entity.type
_entity.pdbx_description
1 polymer ?
#
loop_
_entity_poly.entity_id
_entity_poly.type
_entity_poly.pdbx_seq_one_letter_code
_entity_poly.pdbx_strand_id
1 'polypeptide(L)'
;MATVMTASRRQGRGGRERILAAAAELFASQGINATGMEQIAERAPVSKRTLYAHFRTKDELVLAHLKDLASTGRTLEGALVREEVSAKERILALFDPPPAGTDPVRGCPFIDAAVEFPDPQSAVHSYARERKLLMVRLVADLVAEMGCRRPTVLAEQLVTLADGAASRAMVLGDADYGRHARAAAEILLENALPTTD
;
A
#
# COMPACT_ATOMS: atom_id res chain seq x y z
N MET A 1 48.05 11.81 11.51
CA MET A 1 46.81 11.81 12.34
C MET A 1 45.63 12.37 11.55
N ALA A 2 45.09 11.63 10.58
CA ALA A 2 43.93 12.09 9.78
C ALA A 2 43.13 10.92 9.16
N THR A 3 42.68 9.96 9.98
CA THR A 3 41.92 8.82 9.40
C THR A 3 40.77 8.33 10.25
N VAL A 4 40.24 9.10 11.21
CA VAL A 4 39.16 8.66 12.10
C VAL A 4 37.80 9.36 11.83
N MET A 5 37.77 10.43 11.02
CA MET A 5 36.53 11.21 10.85
C MET A 5 35.59 10.80 9.70
N THR A 6 35.97 9.83 8.86
CA THR A 6 35.18 9.47 7.68
C THR A 6 34.17 8.33 7.92
N ALA A 7 34.31 7.53 8.94
CA ALA A 7 33.42 6.40 9.24
C ALA A 7 32.07 6.85 9.86
N SER A 8 32.06 7.88 10.70
CA SER A 8 30.86 8.35 11.41
C SER A 8 29.82 9.03 10.50
N ARG A 9 30.25 9.67 9.40
CA ARG A 9 29.33 10.36 8.47
C ARG A 9 28.61 9.40 7.51
N ARG A 10 29.15 8.22 7.22
CA ARG A 10 28.49 7.20 6.38
C ARG A 10 27.42 6.42 7.13
N GLN A 11 27.54 6.27 8.44
CA GLN A 11 26.57 5.56 9.28
C GLN A 11 25.25 6.35 9.47
N GLY A 12 25.26 7.69 9.34
CA GLY A 12 24.07 8.54 9.45
C GLY A 12 23.20 8.61 8.20
N ARG A 13 23.76 8.37 7.01
CA ARG A 13 23.07 8.58 5.71
C ARG A 13 22.21 7.42 5.23
N GLY A 14 22.09 6.34 5.89
CA GLY A 14 21.20 5.23 5.52
C GLY A 14 20.40 4.72 6.74
N GLY A 15 20.44 5.46 7.85
CA GLY A 15 19.77 5.02 9.08
C GLY A 15 18.25 5.01 8.92
N ARG A 16 17.70 6.04 8.31
CA ARG A 16 16.27 6.18 8.08
C ARG A 16 15.75 5.09 7.14
N GLU A 17 16.45 4.85 6.05
CA GLU A 17 16.10 3.83 5.06
C GLU A 17 16.15 2.43 5.65
N ARG A 18 17.19 2.11 6.45
CA ARG A 18 17.26 0.82 7.15
C ARG A 18 16.13 0.63 8.16
N ILE A 19 15.77 1.68 8.90
CA ILE A 19 14.65 1.64 9.83
C ILE A 19 13.34 1.38 9.10
N LEU A 20 13.08 2.09 7.98
CA LEU A 20 11.87 1.88 7.17
C LEU A 20 11.81 0.49 6.56
N ALA A 21 12.93 -0.04 6.04
CA ALA A 21 12.99 -1.39 5.50
C ALA A 21 12.71 -2.45 6.60
N ALA A 22 13.34 -2.32 7.78
CA ALA A 22 13.09 -3.22 8.90
C ALA A 22 11.63 -3.12 9.41
N ALA A 23 11.07 -1.92 9.47
CA ALA A 23 9.68 -1.70 9.84
C ALA A 23 8.74 -2.37 8.82
N ALA A 24 9.01 -2.22 7.51
CA ALA A 24 8.22 -2.85 6.46
C ALA A 24 8.16 -4.38 6.59
N GLU A 25 9.32 -5.02 6.80
CA GLU A 25 9.40 -6.48 7.00
C GLU A 25 8.61 -6.93 8.24
N LEU A 26 8.79 -6.24 9.37
CA LEU A 26 8.13 -6.61 10.62
C LEU A 26 6.63 -6.32 10.58
N PHE A 27 6.19 -5.20 10.03
CA PHE A 27 4.78 -4.88 9.88
C PHE A 27 4.07 -5.87 8.94
N ALA A 28 4.72 -6.27 7.85
CA ALA A 28 4.18 -7.26 6.93
C ALA A 28 4.08 -8.66 7.55
N SER A 29 5.02 -9.07 8.41
CA SER A 29 5.04 -10.41 8.98
C SER A 29 4.18 -10.58 10.23
N GLN A 30 4.15 -9.59 11.13
CA GLN A 30 3.49 -9.73 12.45
C GLN A 30 2.46 -8.64 12.77
N GLY A 31 2.33 -7.61 11.91
CA GLY A 31 1.41 -6.48 12.11
C GLY A 31 2.07 -5.30 12.81
N ILE A 32 1.39 -4.16 12.73
CA ILE A 32 1.92 -2.91 13.27
C ILE A 32 1.93 -2.97 14.80
N ASN A 33 0.81 -3.30 15.44
CA ASN A 33 0.68 -3.27 16.90
C ASN A 33 1.60 -4.25 17.60
N ALA A 34 1.82 -5.44 17.04
CA ALA A 34 2.72 -6.45 17.58
C ALA A 34 4.22 -6.12 17.42
N THR A 35 4.56 -5.14 16.57
CA THR A 35 5.95 -4.73 16.32
C THR A 35 6.38 -3.64 17.29
N GLY A 36 7.42 -3.89 18.08
CA GLY A 36 8.02 -2.92 19.00
C GLY A 36 9.09 -2.06 18.36
N MET A 37 9.28 -0.82 18.85
CA MET A 37 10.36 0.08 18.39
C MET A 37 11.77 -0.52 18.61
N GLU A 38 11.97 -1.25 19.71
CA GLU A 38 13.24 -1.91 20.00
C GLU A 38 13.56 -3.02 19.01
N GLN A 39 12.56 -3.83 18.67
CA GLN A 39 12.67 -4.88 17.67
C GLN A 39 13.02 -4.31 16.29
N ILE A 40 12.45 -3.16 15.93
CA ILE A 40 12.82 -2.46 14.69
C ILE A 40 14.27 -1.97 14.74
N ALA A 41 14.74 -1.43 15.87
CA ALA A 41 16.12 -0.99 16.02
C ALA A 41 17.12 -2.13 15.86
N GLU A 42 16.83 -3.29 16.44
CA GLU A 42 17.62 -4.52 16.31
C GLU A 42 17.65 -5.01 14.86
N ARG A 43 16.49 -5.06 14.21
CA ARG A 43 16.36 -5.51 12.82
C ARG A 43 17.05 -4.57 11.82
N ALA A 44 17.05 -3.26 12.10
CA ALA A 44 17.67 -2.21 11.28
C ALA A 44 19.17 -2.02 11.50
N PRO A 45 19.87 -2.82 12.27
CA PRO A 45 21.11 -2.64 13.02
C PRO A 45 21.46 -1.16 13.32
N VAL A 46 20.58 -0.52 14.10
CA VAL A 46 20.77 0.85 14.58
C VAL A 46 20.65 0.93 16.11
N SER A 47 21.26 1.93 16.73
CA SER A 47 21.04 2.17 18.16
C SER A 47 19.63 2.72 18.42
N LYS A 48 19.06 2.46 19.61
CA LYS A 48 17.80 3.07 20.06
C LYS A 48 17.85 4.60 19.90
N ARG A 49 18.97 5.23 20.27
CA ARG A 49 19.18 6.67 20.10
C ARG A 49 19.04 7.10 18.63
N THR A 50 19.58 6.32 17.70
CA THR A 50 19.47 6.60 16.26
C THR A 50 18.02 6.46 15.78
N LEU A 51 17.32 5.40 16.21
CA LEU A 51 15.92 5.21 15.88
C LEU A 51 15.06 6.40 16.33
N TYR A 52 15.16 6.77 17.63
CA TYR A 52 14.40 7.89 18.20
C TYR A 52 14.82 9.27 17.71
N ALA A 53 16.02 9.40 17.14
CA ALA A 53 16.44 10.62 16.45
C ALA A 53 15.75 10.80 15.08
N HIS A 54 15.32 9.69 14.42
CA HIS A 54 14.60 9.71 13.17
C HIS A 54 13.07 9.70 13.35
N PHE A 55 12.58 8.95 14.34
CA PHE A 55 11.15 8.75 14.59
C PHE A 55 10.91 8.79 16.11
N ARG A 56 10.29 9.86 16.58
CA ARG A 56 10.04 10.07 18.02
C ARG A 56 8.98 9.12 18.58
N THR A 57 8.03 8.73 17.73
CA THR A 57 6.94 7.83 18.08
C THR A 57 6.80 6.72 17.04
N LYS A 58 6.11 5.65 17.41
CA LYS A 58 5.76 4.58 16.49
C LYS A 58 4.81 5.08 15.39
N ASP A 59 3.89 5.96 15.70
CA ASP A 59 2.95 6.56 14.78
C ASP A 59 3.66 7.34 13.66
N GLU A 60 4.70 8.13 14.02
CA GLU A 60 5.55 8.81 13.04
C GLU A 60 6.24 7.82 12.10
N LEU A 61 6.73 6.70 12.63
CA LEU A 61 7.38 5.67 11.82
C LEU A 61 6.36 4.96 10.90
N VAL A 62 5.18 4.61 11.42
CA VAL A 62 4.12 3.98 10.64
C VAL A 62 3.66 4.89 9.51
N LEU A 63 3.40 6.17 9.81
CA LEU A 63 3.01 7.14 8.80
C LEU A 63 4.11 7.30 7.72
N ALA A 64 5.38 7.35 8.14
CA ALA A 64 6.50 7.43 7.20
C ALA A 64 6.62 6.17 6.33
N HIS A 65 6.37 4.97 6.89
CA HIS A 65 6.33 3.72 6.16
C HIS A 65 5.20 3.71 5.11
N LEU A 66 3.98 4.12 5.47
CA LEU A 66 2.87 4.19 4.52
C LEU A 66 3.13 5.18 3.38
N LYS A 67 3.76 6.33 3.68
CA LYS A 67 4.18 7.30 2.66
C LYS A 67 5.26 6.75 1.73
N ASP A 68 6.22 6.00 2.28
CA ASP A 68 7.26 5.34 1.50
C ASP A 68 6.66 4.30 0.54
N LEU A 69 5.76 3.44 1.04
CA LEU A 69 5.02 2.50 0.20
C LEU A 69 4.28 3.19 -0.95
N ALA A 70 3.56 4.27 -0.67
CA ALA A 70 2.83 5.02 -1.68
C ALA A 70 3.76 5.64 -2.73
N SER A 71 4.95 6.12 -2.33
CA SER A 71 5.91 6.77 -3.22
C SER A 71 6.65 5.80 -4.15
N THR A 72 6.75 4.53 -3.79
CA THR A 72 7.47 3.52 -4.57
C THR A 72 6.68 2.96 -5.76
N GLY A 73 5.40 3.33 -5.93
CA GLY A 73 4.51 2.77 -6.94
C GLY A 73 4.21 1.26 -6.74
N ARG A 74 4.62 0.68 -5.62
CA ARG A 74 4.43 -0.75 -5.29
C ARG A 74 3.06 -1.05 -4.70
N THR A 75 2.22 -0.04 -4.55
CA THR A 75 0.82 -0.17 -4.14
C THR A 75 -0.07 -0.38 -5.37
N LEU A 76 -1.29 -0.87 -5.16
CA LEU A 76 -2.29 -1.03 -6.22
C LEU A 76 -2.53 0.27 -7.01
N GLU A 77 -2.41 1.43 -6.37
CA GLU A 77 -2.52 2.74 -7.04
C GLU A 77 -1.43 2.96 -8.11
N GLY A 78 -0.24 2.34 -7.95
CA GLY A 78 0.81 2.39 -8.94
C GLY A 78 0.40 1.78 -10.28
N ALA A 79 -0.47 0.78 -10.28
CA ALA A 79 -1.00 0.18 -11.50
C ALA A 79 -1.93 1.16 -12.26
N LEU A 80 -2.69 1.99 -11.52
CA LEU A 80 -3.67 2.92 -12.11
C LEU A 80 -3.05 4.09 -12.88
N VAL A 81 -1.78 4.43 -12.59
CA VAL A 81 -1.07 5.57 -13.21
C VAL A 81 -0.13 5.18 -14.35
N ARG A 82 -0.17 3.94 -14.81
CA ARG A 82 0.68 3.42 -15.89
C ARG A 82 0.13 3.84 -17.26
N GLU A 83 0.66 4.91 -17.82
CA GLU A 83 0.18 5.48 -19.09
C GLU A 83 0.43 4.60 -20.33
N GLU A 84 1.34 3.64 -20.23
CA GLU A 84 1.72 2.74 -21.32
C GLU A 84 0.71 1.61 -21.59
N VAL A 85 -0.30 1.43 -20.73
CA VAL A 85 -1.35 0.43 -20.89
C VAL A 85 -2.74 1.08 -20.88
N SER A 86 -3.73 0.40 -21.45
CA SER A 86 -5.10 0.91 -21.56
C SER A 86 -5.75 1.14 -20.19
N ALA A 87 -6.74 2.04 -20.12
CA ALA A 87 -7.50 2.31 -18.89
C ALA A 87 -8.12 1.01 -18.33
N LYS A 88 -8.65 0.14 -19.18
CA LYS A 88 -9.20 -1.17 -18.77
C LYS A 88 -8.14 -2.06 -18.10
N GLU A 89 -6.96 -2.16 -18.71
CA GLU A 89 -5.85 -2.98 -18.17
C GLU A 89 -5.34 -2.42 -16.84
N ARG A 90 -5.24 -1.08 -16.68
CA ARG A 90 -4.87 -0.45 -15.40
C ARG A 90 -5.86 -0.83 -14.29
N ILE A 91 -7.16 -0.78 -14.57
CA ILE A 91 -8.21 -1.15 -13.61
C ILE A 91 -8.13 -2.63 -13.28
N LEU A 92 -8.00 -3.49 -14.28
CA LEU A 92 -7.95 -4.95 -14.08
C LEU A 92 -6.67 -5.40 -13.34
N ALA A 93 -5.58 -4.64 -13.43
CA ALA A 93 -4.36 -4.90 -12.68
C ALA A 93 -4.53 -4.76 -11.14
N LEU A 94 -5.61 -4.12 -10.67
CA LEU A 94 -5.95 -4.11 -9.24
C LEU A 94 -6.24 -5.52 -8.67
N PHE A 95 -6.53 -6.47 -9.53
CA PHE A 95 -6.90 -7.84 -9.19
C PHE A 95 -5.80 -8.86 -9.49
N ASP A 96 -4.68 -8.39 -10.04
CA ASP A 96 -3.55 -9.27 -10.35
C ASP A 96 -2.89 -9.77 -9.05
N PRO A 97 -2.42 -11.01 -9.03
CA PRO A 97 -1.68 -11.53 -7.89
C PRO A 97 -0.40 -10.71 -7.67
N PRO A 98 0.07 -10.60 -6.43
CA PRO A 98 1.35 -9.97 -6.17
C PRO A 98 2.48 -10.70 -6.90
N PRO A 99 3.56 -10.01 -7.26
CA PRO A 99 4.70 -10.65 -7.92
C PRO A 99 5.21 -11.87 -7.15
N ALA A 100 5.61 -12.92 -7.86
CA ALA A 100 6.16 -14.13 -7.25
C ALA A 100 7.38 -13.78 -6.37
N GLY A 101 7.43 -14.36 -5.17
CA GLY A 101 8.50 -14.11 -4.19
C GLY A 101 8.26 -12.91 -3.28
N THR A 102 7.11 -12.25 -3.36
CA THR A 102 6.65 -11.35 -2.28
C THR A 102 6.18 -12.19 -1.10
N ASP A 103 6.55 -11.77 0.12
CA ASP A 103 6.07 -12.38 1.36
C ASP A 103 4.54 -12.44 1.40
N PRO A 104 3.95 -13.37 2.19
CA PRO A 104 2.51 -13.56 2.26
C PRO A 104 1.80 -12.22 2.48
N VAL A 105 0.91 -11.90 1.54
CA VAL A 105 0.21 -10.62 1.51
C VAL A 105 -0.69 -10.53 2.74
N ARG A 106 -0.39 -9.61 3.64
CA ARG A 106 -1.26 -9.24 4.77
C ARG A 106 -2.39 -8.28 4.36
N GLY A 107 -2.92 -8.44 3.14
CA GLY A 107 -3.98 -7.57 2.66
C GLY A 107 -3.49 -6.19 2.20
N CYS A 108 -4.35 -5.19 2.31
CA CYS A 108 -4.01 -3.81 1.94
C CYS A 108 -3.36 -3.09 3.13
N PRO A 109 -2.10 -2.60 3.03
CA PRO A 109 -1.42 -1.96 4.16
C PRO A 109 -2.14 -0.71 4.69
N PHE A 110 -2.94 -0.04 3.86
CA PHE A 110 -3.74 1.10 4.30
C PHE A 110 -4.98 0.67 5.09
N ILE A 111 -5.62 -0.45 4.73
CA ILE A 111 -6.73 -1.02 5.50
C ILE A 111 -6.20 -1.53 6.84
N ASP A 112 -5.10 -2.28 6.84
CA ASP A 112 -4.49 -2.83 8.05
C ASP A 112 -4.11 -1.70 9.02
N ALA A 113 -3.48 -0.63 8.50
CA ALA A 113 -3.15 0.54 9.31
C ALA A 113 -4.41 1.22 9.89
N ALA A 114 -5.48 1.37 9.12
CA ALA A 114 -6.73 1.98 9.60
C ALA A 114 -7.41 1.13 10.69
N VAL A 115 -7.34 -0.19 10.59
CA VAL A 115 -7.85 -1.12 11.62
C VAL A 115 -7.02 -1.05 12.90
N GLU A 116 -5.70 -0.98 12.79
CA GLU A 116 -4.79 -0.90 13.94
C GLU A 116 -4.75 0.50 14.59
N PHE A 117 -5.17 1.55 13.86
CA PHE A 117 -5.33 2.94 14.35
C PHE A 117 -6.79 3.38 14.19
N PRO A 118 -7.70 2.92 15.06
CA PRO A 118 -9.14 3.11 14.89
C PRO A 118 -9.62 4.56 15.11
N ASP A 119 -8.80 5.44 15.72
CA ASP A 119 -9.13 6.86 15.87
C ASP A 119 -9.07 7.57 14.51
N PRO A 120 -10.22 8.07 13.98
CA PRO A 120 -10.25 8.78 12.71
C PRO A 120 -9.42 10.07 12.67
N GLN A 121 -9.06 10.62 13.85
CA GLN A 121 -8.23 11.82 13.97
C GLN A 121 -6.74 11.49 13.98
N SER A 122 -6.35 10.23 14.13
CA SER A 122 -4.94 9.86 14.04
C SER A 122 -4.39 10.16 12.64
N ALA A 123 -3.14 10.62 12.57
CA ALA A 123 -2.49 10.92 11.29
C ALA A 123 -2.35 9.67 10.41
N VAL A 124 -2.20 8.50 11.02
CA VAL A 124 -2.10 7.21 10.32
C VAL A 124 -3.43 6.85 9.67
N HIS A 125 -4.55 6.91 10.44
CA HIS A 125 -5.90 6.63 9.92
C HIS A 125 -6.29 7.62 8.83
N SER A 126 -6.08 8.92 9.07
CA SER A 126 -6.37 9.97 8.09
C SER A 126 -5.62 9.75 6.78
N TYR A 127 -4.33 9.39 6.85
CA TYR A 127 -3.55 9.10 5.67
C TYR A 127 -4.05 7.85 4.92
N ALA A 128 -4.37 6.77 5.63
CA ALA A 128 -4.94 5.57 5.03
C ALA A 128 -6.27 5.89 4.30
N ARG A 129 -7.14 6.68 4.94
CA ARG A 129 -8.39 7.18 4.33
C ARG A 129 -8.14 8.00 3.07
N GLU A 130 -7.18 8.93 3.10
CA GLU A 130 -6.81 9.74 1.92
C GLU A 130 -6.38 8.87 0.74
N ARG A 131 -5.58 7.83 1.00
CA ARG A 131 -5.12 6.89 -0.04
C ARG A 131 -6.29 6.11 -0.64
N LYS A 132 -7.23 5.63 0.17
CA LYS A 132 -8.42 4.92 -0.33
C LYS A 132 -9.31 5.83 -1.17
N LEU A 133 -9.53 7.08 -0.77
CA LEU A 133 -10.28 8.05 -1.56
C LEU A 133 -9.54 8.43 -2.86
N LEU A 134 -8.22 8.49 -2.85
CA LEU A 134 -7.43 8.70 -4.07
C LEU A 134 -7.60 7.54 -5.05
N MET A 135 -7.56 6.30 -4.57
CA MET A 135 -7.77 5.12 -5.40
C MET A 135 -9.14 5.15 -6.11
N VAL A 136 -10.21 5.49 -5.38
CA VAL A 136 -11.55 5.66 -5.99
C VAL A 136 -11.55 6.74 -7.07
N ARG A 137 -10.90 7.90 -6.82
CA ARG A 137 -10.81 8.97 -7.82
C ARG A 137 -10.06 8.52 -9.07
N LEU A 138 -8.90 7.88 -8.92
CA LEU A 138 -8.12 7.37 -10.06
C LEU A 138 -8.92 6.37 -10.90
N VAL A 139 -9.64 5.45 -10.26
CA VAL A 139 -10.50 4.51 -10.98
C VAL A 139 -11.67 5.25 -11.64
N ALA A 140 -12.28 6.25 -10.98
CA ALA A 140 -13.37 7.03 -11.56
C ALA A 140 -12.94 7.80 -12.81
N ASP A 141 -11.74 8.38 -12.80
CA ASP A 141 -11.17 9.08 -13.95
C ASP A 141 -10.96 8.10 -15.12
N LEU A 142 -10.41 6.91 -14.88
CA LEU A 142 -10.20 5.89 -15.91
C LEU A 142 -11.52 5.37 -16.51
N VAL A 143 -12.53 5.09 -15.70
CA VAL A 143 -13.82 4.62 -16.23
C VAL A 143 -14.61 5.76 -16.92
N ALA A 144 -14.39 7.01 -16.53
CA ALA A 144 -14.94 8.17 -17.24
C ALA A 144 -14.30 8.33 -18.62
N GLU A 145 -12.96 8.17 -18.74
CA GLU A 145 -12.23 8.13 -20.01
C GLU A 145 -12.77 7.05 -20.95
N MET A 146 -13.20 5.91 -20.41
CA MET A 146 -13.83 4.81 -21.16
C MET A 146 -15.30 5.08 -21.53
N GLY A 147 -15.88 6.23 -21.19
CA GLY A 147 -17.25 6.62 -21.53
C GLY A 147 -18.32 6.16 -20.54
N CYS A 148 -17.97 5.73 -19.33
CA CYS A 148 -18.94 5.36 -18.30
C CYS A 148 -19.82 6.56 -17.89
N ARG A 149 -21.15 6.37 -17.86
CA ARG A 149 -22.10 7.43 -17.48
C ARG A 149 -22.16 7.70 -15.96
N ARG A 150 -21.71 6.76 -15.14
CA ARG A 150 -21.74 6.84 -13.68
C ARG A 150 -20.39 6.45 -13.08
N PRO A 151 -19.33 7.21 -13.38
CA PRO A 151 -17.95 6.78 -13.10
C PRO A 151 -17.68 6.57 -11.61
N THR A 152 -18.18 7.45 -10.73
CA THR A 152 -17.97 7.31 -9.28
C THR A 152 -18.61 6.04 -8.72
N VAL A 153 -19.83 5.69 -9.18
CA VAL A 153 -20.52 4.49 -8.70
C VAL A 153 -19.76 3.22 -9.12
N LEU A 154 -19.32 3.16 -10.38
CA LEU A 154 -18.54 2.02 -10.88
C LEU A 154 -17.19 1.94 -10.17
N ALA A 155 -16.52 3.07 -9.94
CA ALA A 155 -15.24 3.10 -9.22
C ALA A 155 -15.37 2.55 -7.79
N GLU A 156 -16.41 2.96 -7.04
CA GLU A 156 -16.66 2.43 -5.69
C GLU A 156 -16.90 0.91 -5.71
N GLN A 157 -17.63 0.40 -6.69
CA GLN A 157 -17.85 -1.04 -6.85
C GLN A 157 -16.54 -1.79 -7.14
N LEU A 158 -15.73 -1.28 -8.07
CA LEU A 158 -14.45 -1.89 -8.44
C LEU A 158 -13.44 -1.88 -7.28
N VAL A 159 -13.33 -0.76 -6.57
CA VAL A 159 -12.44 -0.63 -5.40
C VAL A 159 -12.91 -1.53 -4.27
N THR A 160 -14.23 -1.63 -4.03
CA THR A 160 -14.79 -2.56 -3.04
C THR A 160 -14.46 -4.01 -3.36
N LEU A 161 -14.52 -4.42 -4.64
CA LEU A 161 -14.11 -5.76 -5.06
C LEU A 161 -12.61 -5.99 -4.82
N ALA A 162 -11.75 -5.02 -5.13
CA ALA A 162 -10.31 -5.14 -4.93
C ALA A 162 -9.96 -5.25 -3.44
N ASP A 163 -10.58 -4.45 -2.58
CA ASP A 163 -10.40 -4.50 -1.13
C ASP A 163 -10.92 -5.81 -0.54
N GLY A 164 -12.05 -6.29 -1.02
CA GLY A 164 -12.59 -7.59 -0.65
C GLY A 164 -11.69 -8.75 -1.05
N ALA A 165 -11.11 -8.72 -2.24
CA ALA A 165 -10.15 -9.72 -2.71
C ALA A 165 -8.89 -9.73 -1.85
N ALA A 166 -8.30 -8.55 -1.57
CA ALA A 166 -7.12 -8.43 -0.72
C ALA A 166 -7.37 -8.97 0.71
N SER A 167 -8.53 -8.63 1.30
CA SER A 167 -8.91 -9.12 2.63
C SER A 167 -9.13 -10.64 2.66
N ARG A 168 -9.75 -11.20 1.64
CA ARG A 168 -9.96 -12.66 1.54
C ARG A 168 -8.65 -13.41 1.31
N ALA A 169 -7.77 -12.89 0.46
CA ALA A 169 -6.44 -13.46 0.24
C ALA A 169 -5.65 -13.56 1.56
N MET A 170 -5.69 -12.51 2.36
CA MET A 170 -5.06 -12.49 3.68
C MET A 170 -5.63 -13.55 4.63
N VAL A 171 -6.96 -13.63 4.74
CA VAL A 171 -7.63 -14.52 5.71
C VAL A 171 -7.48 -16.00 5.33
N LEU A 172 -7.49 -16.30 4.04
CA LEU A 172 -7.53 -17.68 3.52
C LEU A 172 -6.15 -18.16 3.04
N GLY A 173 -5.14 -17.29 3.01
CA GLY A 173 -3.80 -17.63 2.54
C GLY A 173 -3.75 -17.99 1.05
N ASP A 174 -4.72 -17.49 0.27
CA ASP A 174 -4.88 -17.84 -1.15
C ASP A 174 -4.90 -16.56 -2.00
N ALA A 175 -3.85 -16.36 -2.80
CA ALA A 175 -3.73 -15.23 -3.71
C ALA A 175 -4.71 -15.27 -4.90
N ASP A 176 -5.32 -16.44 -5.19
CA ASP A 176 -6.24 -16.63 -6.32
C ASP A 176 -7.59 -15.93 -6.16
N TYR A 177 -7.88 -15.35 -4.98
CA TYR A 177 -9.11 -14.56 -4.79
C TYR A 177 -9.18 -13.33 -5.71
N GLY A 178 -8.07 -12.80 -6.15
CA GLY A 178 -8.00 -11.75 -7.18
C GLY A 178 -8.70 -12.17 -8.46
N ARG A 179 -8.57 -13.42 -8.89
CA ARG A 179 -9.20 -13.96 -10.12
C ARG A 179 -10.73 -13.86 -10.08
N HIS A 180 -11.37 -14.20 -8.96
CA HIS A 180 -12.84 -14.12 -8.84
C HIS A 180 -13.32 -12.66 -8.84
N ALA A 181 -12.61 -11.77 -8.18
CA ALA A 181 -12.92 -10.35 -8.18
C ALA A 181 -12.67 -9.73 -9.57
N ARG A 182 -11.62 -10.14 -10.28
CA ARG A 182 -11.34 -9.74 -11.65
C ARG A 182 -12.48 -10.10 -12.59
N ALA A 183 -12.97 -11.35 -12.55
CA ALA A 183 -14.10 -11.79 -13.38
C ALA A 183 -15.37 -10.94 -13.10
N ALA A 184 -15.64 -10.62 -11.84
CA ALA A 184 -16.75 -9.74 -11.49
C ALA A 184 -16.52 -8.29 -11.97
N ALA A 185 -15.30 -7.78 -11.89
CA ALA A 185 -14.93 -6.45 -12.40
C ALA A 185 -15.08 -6.36 -13.93
N GLU A 186 -14.72 -7.39 -14.67
CA GLU A 186 -14.91 -7.47 -16.12
C GLU A 186 -16.39 -7.36 -16.49
N ILE A 187 -17.27 -8.10 -15.81
CA ILE A 187 -18.74 -8.02 -16.01
C ILE A 187 -19.26 -6.61 -15.69
N LEU A 188 -18.80 -5.98 -14.61
CA LEU A 188 -19.21 -4.62 -14.25
C LEU A 188 -18.77 -3.60 -15.31
N LEU A 189 -17.55 -3.71 -15.82
CA LEU A 189 -17.04 -2.84 -16.89
C LEU A 189 -17.84 -3.03 -18.19
N GLU A 190 -18.09 -4.27 -18.61
CA GLU A 190 -18.85 -4.56 -19.82
C GLU A 190 -20.28 -4.00 -19.79
N ASN A 191 -20.95 -4.08 -18.62
CA ASN A 191 -22.33 -3.60 -18.48
C ASN A 191 -22.43 -2.07 -18.28
N ALA A 192 -21.37 -1.40 -17.85
CA ALA A 192 -21.38 0.04 -17.56
C ALA A 192 -20.85 0.90 -18.71
N LEU A 193 -20.17 0.31 -19.68
CA LEU A 193 -19.60 1.01 -20.82
C LEU A 193 -20.55 1.00 -22.02
N PRO A 194 -20.48 2.01 -22.92
CA PRO A 194 -21.24 1.98 -24.17
C PRO A 194 -20.84 0.75 -24.99
N THR A 195 -21.81 0.07 -25.53
CA THR A 195 -21.58 -0.96 -26.56
C THR A 195 -20.94 -0.30 -27.76
N THR A 196 -19.76 -0.77 -28.14
CA THR A 196 -19.17 -0.39 -29.43
C THR A 196 -19.97 -1.11 -30.52
N ASP A 197 -20.81 -0.35 -31.26
CA ASP A 197 -21.48 -0.84 -32.48
C ASP A 197 -20.45 -1.09 -33.58
#